data_14bdf3336e138a8f9bae925f4368a47c
#
_entry.id   14bdf3336e138a8f9bae925f4368a47c
#
_cell.length_a   1.000
_cell.length_b   1.000
_cell.length_c   1.000
_cell.angle_alpha   90.00
_cell.angle_beta   90.00
_cell.angle_gamma   90.00
#
_symmetry.space_group_name_H-M   'P 1'
#
loop_
_entity.id
_entity.type
_entity.pdbx_description
1 polymer ?
#
loop_
_entity_poly.entity_id
_entity_poly.type
_entity_poly.pdbx_seq_one_letter_code
_entity_poly.pdbx_strand_id
1 'polypeptide(L)'
;MKKISLVIYAAGLSSRYGRPKLMEEINGRKIIEILFEKVSVLPFYRKYIVVREDDGLIKPIIPSGFNVLENPHPQRGMSESIKIGSRAAFEDSDGVMMIPGDQPLVTVEHLKSVMDKFETSDHGIVATSCGSEIRNPAIFSIRYYEDLMELQGENGGRELFEKHKDDLITVELDDCRILEDLDYPGDLPKIQNLYNVLSTDDVTQNPFSGRINISFETALKLLREFPWKKIRPVRVAAGKSCGRISYENVTSPLDYPYYRKSAMDGYAADSRIFDSVKTFPMELRIAGRICAGRTTIKLETPDECFEIFTGGEIPGNADCVIKYEDAERHGDTIRIERPFKKGENIVEAGEDFRRKDLILKRGMIISPAHVSALAECMVKTVNVFKKIRVSVISTGDELDSLGVHGRNPDSTQPLLVNWLNRGYITATGKGICRDDVGDIMDKVIECSKNSDIIVVTGGSGKSDHDLVHQALDKISKPVFNGVRIKPGKTISLYDMSGIPLFSLSGLPVAALLSLVHFINLFVEIMTGYGNYNRIRGTLENEIVSDPLNTSIHIAKVELTETGYFINPVPGKISGRISALLSGNAYVVISEGRHIYRKGDYLEAHIGEW
;
A
#
# COMPACT_ATOMS: atom_id res chain seq x y z
N MET A 1 -24.07 2.24 -26.13
CA MET A 1 -22.92 3.13 -26.09
C MET A 1 -23.32 4.49 -26.65
N LYS A 2 -23.15 5.55 -25.87
CA LYS A 2 -23.40 6.91 -26.33
C LYS A 2 -22.34 7.28 -27.36
N LYS A 3 -22.73 7.97 -28.44
CA LYS A 3 -21.79 8.46 -29.45
C LYS A 3 -21.11 9.73 -28.93
N ILE A 4 -19.85 9.62 -28.53
CA ILE A 4 -19.05 10.75 -28.02
C ILE A 4 -18.09 11.21 -29.10
N SER A 5 -18.22 12.46 -29.58
CA SER A 5 -17.26 13.09 -30.48
C SER A 5 -16.26 13.95 -29.71
N LEU A 6 -15.10 14.18 -30.31
CA LEU A 6 -14.04 15.04 -29.79
C LEU A 6 -14.00 16.36 -30.57
N VAL A 7 -13.82 17.46 -29.85
CA VAL A 7 -13.48 18.78 -30.43
C VAL A 7 -12.23 19.32 -29.73
N ILE A 8 -11.17 19.57 -30.52
CA ILE A 8 -9.95 20.24 -30.08
C ILE A 8 -9.99 21.70 -30.54
N TYR A 9 -9.80 22.66 -29.62
CA TYR A 9 -9.69 24.05 -30.01
C TYR A 9 -8.21 24.42 -30.19
N ALA A 10 -7.85 24.79 -31.43
CA ALA A 10 -6.50 25.16 -31.82
C ALA A 10 -6.44 26.52 -32.57
N ALA A 11 -7.54 27.30 -32.54
CA ALA A 11 -7.64 28.59 -33.28
C ALA A 11 -7.20 29.80 -32.44
N GLY A 12 -6.59 29.63 -31.26
CA GLY A 12 -6.15 30.72 -30.41
C GLY A 12 -5.04 31.59 -31.02
N LEU A 13 -5.08 32.88 -30.74
CA LEU A 13 -4.11 33.87 -31.32
C LEU A 13 -2.71 33.82 -30.67
N SER A 14 -2.54 33.07 -29.56
CA SER A 14 -1.28 33.01 -28.79
C SER A 14 -0.72 34.39 -28.39
N SER A 15 -1.59 35.40 -28.19
CA SER A 15 -1.19 36.80 -27.96
C SER A 15 -0.32 36.98 -26.70
N ARG A 16 -0.56 36.22 -25.63
CA ARG A 16 0.24 36.24 -24.39
C ARG A 16 1.58 35.53 -24.55
N TYR A 17 1.63 34.53 -25.44
CA TYR A 17 2.83 33.75 -25.71
C TYR A 17 3.78 34.45 -26.71
N GLY A 18 3.25 35.30 -27.60
CA GLY A 18 3.99 36.08 -28.58
C GLY A 18 4.41 35.31 -29.83
N ARG A 19 4.17 34.02 -29.93
CA ARG A 19 4.41 33.14 -31.08
C ARG A 19 3.47 31.95 -31.06
N PRO A 20 3.35 31.12 -32.13
CA PRO A 20 2.42 30.00 -32.18
C PRO A 20 2.74 28.93 -31.11
N LYS A 21 2.09 29.00 -29.95
CA LYS A 21 2.38 28.13 -28.78
C LYS A 21 2.18 26.65 -29.05
N LEU A 22 1.23 26.26 -29.89
CA LEU A 22 0.96 24.86 -30.23
C LEU A 22 2.05 24.21 -31.09
N MET A 23 2.92 25.04 -31.70
CA MET A 23 4.07 24.62 -32.49
C MET A 23 5.37 24.51 -31.68
N GLU A 24 5.34 24.87 -30.39
CA GLU A 24 6.48 24.65 -29.49
C GLU A 24 6.74 23.16 -29.32
N GLU A 25 8.02 22.83 -29.08
CA GLU A 25 8.45 21.43 -29.03
C GLU A 25 8.83 21.00 -27.63
N ILE A 26 8.37 19.81 -27.28
CA ILE A 26 8.81 19.03 -26.12
C ILE A 26 9.49 17.78 -26.66
N ASN A 27 10.79 17.61 -26.39
CA ASN A 27 11.59 16.47 -26.86
C ASN A 27 11.49 16.24 -28.38
N GLY A 28 11.48 17.30 -29.18
CA GLY A 28 11.40 17.24 -30.66
C GLY A 28 10.01 16.91 -31.21
N ARG A 29 8.96 16.94 -30.38
CA ARG A 29 7.55 16.78 -30.78
C ARG A 29 6.75 18.03 -30.47
N LYS A 30 5.93 18.48 -31.39
CA LYS A 30 5.09 19.67 -31.19
C LYS A 30 4.00 19.40 -30.16
N ILE A 31 3.64 20.41 -29.37
CA ILE A 31 2.61 20.32 -28.34
C ILE A 31 1.30 19.72 -28.87
N ILE A 32 0.84 20.19 -30.01
CA ILE A 32 -0.38 19.71 -30.64
C ILE A 32 -0.26 18.25 -31.14
N GLU A 33 0.92 17.83 -31.60
CA GLU A 33 1.18 16.46 -32.07
C GLU A 33 1.10 15.46 -30.88
N ILE A 34 1.60 15.86 -29.70
CA ILE A 34 1.50 15.09 -28.49
C ILE A 34 0.02 14.83 -28.12
N LEU A 35 -0.82 15.86 -28.24
CA LEU A 35 -2.26 15.70 -27.99
C LEU A 35 -2.93 14.80 -29.04
N PHE A 36 -2.58 14.94 -30.33
CA PHE A 36 -3.09 14.07 -31.38
C PHE A 36 -2.81 12.60 -31.13
N GLU A 37 -1.60 12.24 -30.71
CA GLU A 37 -1.23 10.86 -30.40
C GLU A 37 -2.14 10.29 -29.29
N LYS A 38 -2.35 11.05 -28.21
CA LYS A 38 -3.16 10.62 -27.07
C LYS A 38 -4.64 10.40 -27.41
N VAL A 39 -5.24 11.32 -28.14
CA VAL A 39 -6.66 11.21 -28.50
C VAL A 39 -6.91 10.24 -29.66
N SER A 40 -5.88 9.89 -30.44
CA SER A 40 -6.00 8.98 -31.58
C SER A 40 -6.30 7.54 -31.15
N VAL A 41 -5.82 7.11 -29.97
CA VAL A 41 -6.04 5.75 -29.45
C VAL A 41 -7.41 5.56 -28.77
N LEU A 42 -8.17 6.64 -28.56
CA LEU A 42 -9.47 6.60 -27.91
C LEU A 42 -10.61 6.42 -28.94
N PRO A 43 -11.69 5.68 -28.57
CA PRO A 43 -12.78 5.31 -29.46
C PRO A 43 -13.81 6.43 -29.63
N PHE A 44 -13.36 7.65 -29.99
CA PHE A 44 -14.26 8.73 -30.32
C PHE A 44 -15.06 8.41 -31.59
N TYR A 45 -16.36 8.74 -31.58
CA TYR A 45 -17.23 8.55 -32.75
C TYR A 45 -16.76 9.37 -33.96
N ARG A 46 -16.46 10.66 -33.74
CA ARG A 46 -15.78 11.54 -34.70
C ARG A 46 -14.80 12.43 -33.97
N LYS A 47 -13.78 12.89 -34.68
CA LYS A 47 -12.73 13.79 -34.16
C LYS A 47 -12.72 15.04 -35.00
N TYR A 48 -12.84 16.20 -34.34
CA TYR A 48 -12.81 17.52 -34.97
C TYR A 48 -11.67 18.33 -34.36
N ILE A 49 -11.09 19.19 -35.18
CA ILE A 49 -10.17 20.21 -34.74
C ILE A 49 -10.58 21.56 -35.34
N VAL A 50 -10.67 22.59 -34.49
CA VAL A 50 -10.97 23.96 -34.94
C VAL A 50 -9.67 24.74 -34.98
N VAL A 51 -9.28 25.15 -36.16
CA VAL A 51 -8.06 25.94 -36.45
C VAL A 51 -8.44 27.31 -37.06
N ARG A 52 -7.50 28.22 -37.13
CA ARG A 52 -7.73 29.47 -37.86
C ARG A 52 -7.84 29.22 -39.35
N GLU A 53 -8.60 30.03 -40.05
CA GLU A 53 -8.74 29.95 -41.50
C GLU A 53 -7.38 30.08 -42.22
N ASP A 54 -6.49 30.95 -41.71
CA ASP A 54 -5.15 31.23 -42.26
C ASP A 54 -4.02 30.39 -41.62
N ASP A 55 -4.35 29.31 -40.86
CA ASP A 55 -3.35 28.53 -40.16
C ASP A 55 -2.56 27.61 -41.10
N GLY A 56 -1.46 28.12 -41.65
CA GLY A 56 -0.52 27.37 -42.48
C GLY A 56 0.44 26.45 -41.70
N LEU A 57 0.45 26.48 -40.37
CA LEU A 57 1.38 25.72 -39.54
C LEU A 57 0.75 24.44 -38.97
N ILE A 58 -0.48 24.52 -38.45
CA ILE A 58 -1.16 23.37 -37.85
C ILE A 58 -1.82 22.50 -38.91
N LYS A 59 -2.50 23.06 -39.91
CA LYS A 59 -3.21 22.28 -40.93
C LYS A 59 -2.39 21.16 -41.58
N PRO A 60 -1.11 21.36 -41.97
CA PRO A 60 -0.30 20.33 -42.61
C PRO A 60 0.05 19.13 -41.72
N ILE A 61 -0.05 19.27 -40.40
CA ILE A 61 0.36 18.23 -39.42
C ILE A 61 -0.83 17.53 -38.75
N ILE A 62 -2.08 17.87 -39.15
CA ILE A 62 -3.28 17.22 -38.63
C ILE A 62 -3.33 15.78 -39.16
N PRO A 63 -3.45 14.77 -38.27
CA PRO A 63 -3.51 13.37 -38.68
C PRO A 63 -4.76 13.06 -39.51
N SER A 64 -4.65 12.03 -40.38
CA SER A 64 -5.81 11.49 -41.09
C SER A 64 -6.83 10.95 -40.05
N GLY A 65 -8.10 11.28 -40.24
CA GLY A 65 -9.18 10.90 -39.31
C GLY A 65 -9.69 12.05 -38.44
N PHE A 66 -9.12 13.25 -38.56
CA PHE A 66 -9.69 14.45 -37.99
C PHE A 66 -10.43 15.27 -39.08
N ASN A 67 -11.60 15.76 -38.71
CA ASN A 67 -12.35 16.74 -39.54
C ASN A 67 -11.87 18.14 -39.15
N VAL A 68 -11.31 18.86 -40.11
CA VAL A 68 -10.78 20.21 -39.91
C VAL A 68 -11.91 21.22 -40.07
N LEU A 69 -12.09 22.07 -39.06
CA LEU A 69 -13.05 23.16 -39.03
C LEU A 69 -12.28 24.47 -38.95
N GLU A 70 -12.70 25.46 -39.72
CA GLU A 70 -12.03 26.77 -39.79
C GLU A 70 -12.78 27.82 -38.99
N ASN A 71 -12.05 28.54 -38.14
CA ASN A 71 -12.57 29.70 -37.42
C ASN A 71 -12.09 30.99 -38.12
N PRO A 72 -12.98 31.71 -38.84
CA PRO A 72 -12.65 32.95 -39.50
C PRO A 72 -12.57 34.16 -38.55
N HIS A 73 -13.01 34.00 -37.31
CA HIS A 73 -13.10 35.08 -36.32
C HIS A 73 -12.43 34.74 -34.97
N PRO A 74 -11.15 34.32 -34.95
CA PRO A 74 -10.48 33.92 -33.71
C PRO A 74 -10.40 35.05 -32.67
N GLN A 75 -10.49 36.30 -33.07
CA GLN A 75 -10.53 37.46 -32.17
C GLN A 75 -11.81 37.54 -31.30
N ARG A 76 -12.86 36.78 -31.61
CA ARG A 76 -14.07 36.71 -30.79
C ARG A 76 -13.91 35.81 -29.56
N GLY A 77 -12.72 35.25 -29.36
CA GLY A 77 -12.38 34.43 -28.23
C GLY A 77 -12.69 32.94 -28.39
N MET A 78 -12.48 32.18 -27.33
CA MET A 78 -12.65 30.70 -27.30
C MET A 78 -14.08 30.26 -27.63
N SER A 79 -15.09 31.04 -27.26
CA SER A 79 -16.50 30.75 -27.52
C SER A 79 -16.82 30.52 -29.01
N GLU A 80 -16.16 31.23 -29.95
CA GLU A 80 -16.37 31.04 -31.38
C GLU A 80 -15.91 29.65 -31.85
N SER A 81 -14.76 29.19 -31.37
CA SER A 81 -14.25 27.84 -31.64
C SER A 81 -15.14 26.74 -31.06
N ILE A 82 -15.68 26.96 -29.84
CA ILE A 82 -16.64 26.06 -29.22
C ILE A 82 -17.91 25.92 -30.06
N LYS A 83 -18.48 27.04 -30.51
CA LYS A 83 -19.70 27.05 -31.37
C LYS A 83 -19.47 26.32 -32.69
N ILE A 84 -18.37 26.57 -33.36
CA ILE A 84 -18.01 25.93 -34.65
C ILE A 84 -17.88 24.43 -34.44
N GLY A 85 -17.12 24.00 -33.42
CA GLY A 85 -16.91 22.58 -33.10
C GLY A 85 -18.18 21.86 -32.65
N SER A 86 -18.97 22.49 -31.78
CA SER A 86 -20.23 21.93 -31.27
C SER A 86 -21.25 21.76 -32.38
N ARG A 87 -21.41 22.72 -33.27
CA ARG A 87 -22.33 22.63 -34.40
C ARG A 87 -22.05 21.43 -35.28
N ALA A 88 -20.78 21.19 -35.63
CA ALA A 88 -20.41 20.05 -36.46
C ALA A 88 -20.48 18.71 -35.68
N ALA A 89 -20.12 18.70 -34.42
CA ALA A 89 -20.06 17.47 -33.66
C ALA A 89 -21.44 16.95 -33.23
N PHE A 90 -22.39 17.84 -32.91
CA PHE A 90 -23.74 17.45 -32.48
C PHE A 90 -24.69 17.05 -33.63
N GLU A 91 -24.24 17.13 -34.89
CA GLU A 91 -25.04 16.58 -35.99
C GLU A 91 -25.40 15.07 -35.80
N ASP A 92 -24.43 14.30 -35.22
CA ASP A 92 -24.56 12.84 -35.10
C ASP A 92 -24.15 12.30 -33.69
N SER A 93 -23.86 13.17 -32.71
CA SER A 93 -23.30 12.73 -31.42
C SER A 93 -24.24 13.01 -30.26
N ASP A 94 -24.24 12.08 -29.27
CA ASP A 94 -24.98 12.23 -28.02
C ASP A 94 -24.24 13.15 -27.02
N GLY A 95 -22.92 13.24 -27.16
CA GLY A 95 -22.05 14.07 -26.33
C GLY A 95 -20.79 14.51 -27.07
N VAL A 96 -20.23 15.63 -26.64
CA VAL A 96 -19.02 16.22 -27.24
C VAL A 96 -17.99 16.47 -26.14
N MET A 97 -16.84 15.80 -26.23
CA MET A 97 -15.67 16.09 -25.38
C MET A 97 -14.92 17.28 -25.96
N MET A 98 -14.64 18.24 -25.10
CA MET A 98 -13.99 19.48 -25.43
C MET A 98 -12.61 19.57 -24.78
N ILE A 99 -11.55 19.79 -25.58
CA ILE A 99 -10.17 19.84 -25.11
C ILE A 99 -9.45 21.04 -25.73
N PRO A 100 -8.80 21.90 -24.93
CA PRO A 100 -7.87 22.90 -25.44
C PRO A 100 -6.63 22.27 -26.09
N GLY A 101 -6.14 22.83 -27.18
CA GLY A 101 -4.98 22.30 -27.90
C GLY A 101 -3.63 22.47 -27.19
N ASP A 102 -3.58 23.26 -26.12
CA ASP A 102 -2.40 23.62 -25.33
C ASP A 102 -2.24 22.82 -24.04
N GLN A 103 -2.96 21.71 -23.91
CA GLN A 103 -2.87 20.77 -22.77
C GLN A 103 -2.12 19.48 -23.15
N PRO A 104 -0.80 19.51 -23.38
CA PRO A 104 -0.05 18.33 -23.81
C PRO A 104 0.09 17.26 -22.74
N LEU A 105 -0.19 17.58 -21.48
CA LEU A 105 0.02 16.69 -20.35
C LEU A 105 -1.19 15.79 -20.04
N VAL A 106 -2.39 16.09 -20.57
CA VAL A 106 -3.60 15.27 -20.34
C VAL A 106 -3.33 13.80 -20.70
N THR A 107 -3.77 12.86 -19.86
CA THR A 107 -3.48 11.43 -20.07
C THR A 107 -4.62 10.71 -20.78
N VAL A 108 -4.31 9.61 -21.47
CA VAL A 108 -5.29 8.73 -22.13
C VAL A 108 -6.26 8.14 -21.11
N GLU A 109 -5.75 7.72 -19.95
CA GLU A 109 -6.53 7.15 -18.84
C GLU A 109 -7.57 8.14 -18.33
N HIS A 110 -7.16 9.42 -18.14
CA HIS A 110 -8.09 10.43 -17.66
C HIS A 110 -9.18 10.74 -18.68
N LEU A 111 -8.82 10.91 -19.95
CA LEU A 111 -9.80 11.10 -21.02
C LEU A 111 -10.80 9.95 -21.10
N LYS A 112 -10.31 8.72 -20.97
CA LYS A 112 -11.14 7.53 -20.91
C LYS A 112 -12.07 7.54 -19.70
N SER A 113 -11.58 7.91 -18.52
CA SER A 113 -12.38 7.99 -17.28
C SER A 113 -13.53 9.00 -17.42
N VAL A 114 -13.29 10.13 -18.09
CA VAL A 114 -14.34 11.12 -18.38
C VAL A 114 -15.38 10.55 -19.37
N MET A 115 -14.94 9.80 -20.39
CA MET A 115 -15.85 9.11 -21.33
C MET A 115 -16.69 8.05 -20.63
N ASP A 116 -16.07 7.15 -19.86
CA ASP A 116 -16.72 6.08 -19.12
C ASP A 116 -17.76 6.64 -18.13
N LYS A 117 -17.42 7.75 -17.46
CA LYS A 117 -18.34 8.45 -16.57
C LYS A 117 -19.55 9.02 -17.29
N PHE A 118 -19.36 9.59 -18.48
CA PHE A 118 -20.47 10.09 -19.31
C PHE A 118 -21.37 8.96 -19.82
N GLU A 119 -20.79 7.82 -20.20
CA GLU A 119 -21.57 6.64 -20.62
C GLU A 119 -22.44 6.05 -19.52
N THR A 120 -21.93 6.04 -18.27
CA THR A 120 -22.56 5.36 -17.13
C THR A 120 -23.45 6.26 -16.28
N SER A 121 -23.39 7.59 -16.46
CA SER A 121 -24.21 8.56 -15.72
C SER A 121 -25.37 9.12 -16.56
N ASP A 122 -26.41 9.60 -15.87
CA ASP A 122 -27.52 10.33 -16.51
C ASP A 122 -27.30 11.86 -16.56
N HIS A 123 -26.16 12.33 -16.00
CA HIS A 123 -25.81 13.74 -16.02
C HIS A 123 -25.45 14.21 -17.43
N GLY A 124 -25.86 15.43 -17.75
CA GLY A 124 -25.60 16.01 -19.07
C GLY A 124 -24.24 16.67 -19.20
N ILE A 125 -23.57 16.97 -18.09
CA ILE A 125 -22.21 17.52 -18.10
C ILE A 125 -21.34 16.62 -17.23
N VAL A 126 -20.23 16.14 -17.82
CA VAL A 126 -19.16 15.46 -17.10
C VAL A 126 -17.88 16.26 -17.29
N ALA A 127 -17.30 16.77 -16.21
CA ALA A 127 -16.10 17.60 -16.26
C ALA A 127 -14.99 17.06 -15.36
N THR A 128 -13.79 17.52 -15.57
CA THR A 128 -12.64 17.24 -14.71
C THR A 128 -12.67 18.13 -13.47
N SER A 129 -12.46 17.58 -12.28
CA SER A 129 -12.22 18.36 -11.05
C SER A 129 -10.79 18.19 -10.55
N CYS A 130 -10.28 19.28 -9.99
CA CYS A 130 -8.98 19.32 -9.36
C CYS A 130 -9.12 20.10 -8.05
N GLY A 131 -9.32 19.39 -6.95
CA GLY A 131 -9.74 19.99 -5.69
C GLY A 131 -11.08 20.71 -5.86
N SER A 132 -11.12 22.04 -5.60
CA SER A 132 -12.34 22.83 -5.75
C SER A 132 -12.59 23.39 -7.15
N GLU A 133 -11.64 23.23 -8.07
CA GLU A 133 -11.76 23.80 -9.41
C GLU A 133 -12.28 22.77 -10.42
N ILE A 134 -13.21 23.20 -11.28
CA ILE A 134 -13.73 22.41 -12.40
C ILE A 134 -13.12 22.94 -13.70
N ARG A 135 -12.58 22.03 -14.51
CA ARG A 135 -11.80 22.34 -15.70
C ARG A 135 -12.12 21.40 -16.88
N ASN A 136 -11.59 21.71 -18.05
CA ASN A 136 -11.48 20.79 -19.18
C ASN A 136 -10.38 19.74 -18.91
N PRO A 137 -10.48 18.53 -19.52
CA PRO A 137 -11.48 18.07 -20.48
C PRO A 137 -12.89 17.92 -19.87
N ALA A 138 -13.91 18.26 -20.66
CA ALA A 138 -15.30 18.09 -20.25
C ALA A 138 -16.15 17.56 -21.42
N ILE A 139 -17.17 16.76 -21.10
CA ILE A 139 -18.18 16.29 -22.06
C ILE A 139 -19.50 17.01 -21.78
N PHE A 140 -20.05 17.59 -22.81
CA PHE A 140 -21.40 18.16 -22.78
C PHE A 140 -22.33 17.27 -23.62
N SER A 141 -23.48 16.95 -23.07
CA SER A 141 -24.58 16.30 -23.80
C SER A 141 -25.22 17.25 -24.81
N ILE A 142 -25.83 16.70 -25.86
CA ILE A 142 -26.63 17.46 -26.83
C ILE A 142 -27.68 18.36 -26.18
N ARG A 143 -28.12 18.04 -24.96
CA ARG A 143 -29.07 18.87 -24.18
C ARG A 143 -28.58 20.31 -23.98
N TYR A 144 -27.27 20.54 -24.02
CA TYR A 144 -26.63 21.84 -23.82
C TYR A 144 -26.18 22.51 -25.11
N TYR A 145 -26.72 22.04 -26.28
CA TYR A 145 -26.36 22.60 -27.57
C TYR A 145 -26.67 24.11 -27.66
N GLU A 146 -27.88 24.52 -27.26
CA GLU A 146 -28.29 25.94 -27.30
C GLU A 146 -27.43 26.79 -26.34
N ASP A 147 -27.17 26.32 -25.12
CA ASP A 147 -26.31 27.00 -24.16
C ASP A 147 -24.88 27.21 -24.72
N LEU A 148 -24.33 26.19 -25.39
CA LEU A 148 -23.03 26.28 -26.04
C LEU A 148 -23.03 27.28 -27.20
N MET A 149 -24.15 27.43 -27.94
CA MET A 149 -24.31 28.41 -28.99
C MET A 149 -24.45 29.85 -28.48
N GLU A 150 -24.88 30.04 -27.23
CA GLU A 150 -25.02 31.36 -26.61
C GLU A 150 -23.72 31.87 -25.98
N LEU A 151 -22.69 31.04 -25.78
CA LEU A 151 -21.41 31.45 -25.16
C LEU A 151 -20.77 32.66 -25.84
N GLN A 152 -20.14 33.54 -25.06
CA GLN A 152 -19.45 34.73 -25.56
C GLN A 152 -18.05 34.91 -24.96
N GLY A 153 -17.12 35.47 -25.70
CA GLY A 153 -15.78 35.86 -25.23
C GLY A 153 -14.85 34.69 -24.89
N GLU A 154 -14.00 34.88 -23.90
CA GLU A 154 -12.90 33.96 -23.54
C GLU A 154 -13.27 32.95 -22.46
N ASN A 155 -14.44 33.07 -21.79
CA ASN A 155 -14.78 32.26 -20.62
C ASN A 155 -15.04 30.80 -20.93
N GLY A 156 -15.22 30.43 -22.20
CA GLY A 156 -15.43 29.05 -22.64
C GLY A 156 -16.59 28.35 -21.95
N GLY A 157 -16.50 27.05 -21.75
CA GLY A 157 -17.55 26.24 -21.12
C GLY A 157 -17.68 26.40 -19.60
N ARG A 158 -16.82 27.18 -18.93
CA ARG A 158 -16.86 27.35 -17.46
C ARG A 158 -18.16 27.94 -16.94
N GLU A 159 -18.78 28.86 -17.69
CA GLU A 159 -20.07 29.45 -17.31
C GLU A 159 -21.16 28.39 -17.21
N LEU A 160 -21.11 27.34 -18.02
CA LEU A 160 -22.07 26.26 -18.00
C LEU A 160 -21.93 25.35 -16.77
N PHE A 161 -20.72 25.21 -16.23
CA PHE A 161 -20.52 24.46 -14.98
C PHE A 161 -21.23 25.12 -13.80
N GLU A 162 -21.18 26.46 -13.73
CA GLU A 162 -21.89 27.22 -12.69
C GLU A 162 -23.39 27.26 -12.93
N LYS A 163 -23.81 27.44 -14.19
CA LYS A 163 -25.23 27.53 -14.58
C LYS A 163 -26.00 26.22 -14.35
N HIS A 164 -25.33 25.08 -14.54
CA HIS A 164 -25.94 23.74 -14.54
C HIS A 164 -25.33 22.81 -13.48
N LYS A 165 -25.08 23.31 -12.27
CA LYS A 165 -24.51 22.55 -11.16
C LYS A 165 -25.27 21.27 -10.81
N ASP A 166 -26.59 21.27 -10.95
CA ASP A 166 -27.45 20.15 -10.59
C ASP A 166 -27.35 19.00 -11.61
N ASP A 167 -26.91 19.24 -12.85
CA ASP A 167 -26.72 18.23 -13.90
C ASP A 167 -25.23 18.05 -14.27
N LEU A 168 -24.34 18.50 -13.39
CA LEU A 168 -22.89 18.35 -13.50
C LEU A 168 -22.38 17.27 -12.55
N ILE A 169 -21.58 16.35 -13.11
CA ILE A 169 -20.79 15.41 -12.32
C ILE A 169 -19.32 15.53 -12.70
N THR A 170 -18.43 15.34 -11.74
CA THR A 170 -16.99 15.47 -11.98
C THR A 170 -16.25 14.15 -11.89
N VAL A 171 -15.13 14.06 -12.62
CA VAL A 171 -14.08 13.07 -12.45
C VAL A 171 -12.92 13.76 -11.77
N GLU A 172 -12.69 13.42 -10.50
CA GLU A 172 -11.63 14.01 -9.71
C GLU A 172 -10.25 13.50 -10.15
N LEU A 173 -9.30 14.41 -10.24
CA LEU A 173 -7.92 14.11 -10.54
C LEU A 173 -7.10 14.02 -9.26
N ASP A 174 -6.36 12.92 -9.12
CA ASP A 174 -5.33 12.78 -8.10
C ASP A 174 -4.11 13.67 -8.39
N ASP A 175 -3.82 13.89 -9.68
CA ASP A 175 -2.71 14.71 -10.15
C ASP A 175 -3.16 15.83 -11.08
N CYS A 176 -3.28 17.03 -10.53
CA CYS A 176 -3.71 18.23 -11.24
C CYS A 176 -2.74 18.74 -12.29
N ARG A 177 -1.49 18.26 -12.28
CA ARG A 177 -0.44 18.71 -13.22
C ARG A 177 -0.72 18.32 -14.65
N ILE A 178 -1.56 17.32 -14.88
CA ILE A 178 -1.96 16.92 -16.25
C ILE A 178 -2.83 17.98 -16.94
N LEU A 179 -3.36 18.96 -16.21
CA LEU A 179 -4.17 20.05 -16.73
C LEU A 179 -3.40 21.37 -16.92
N GLU A 180 -2.08 21.35 -16.79
CA GLU A 180 -1.26 22.54 -17.00
C GLU A 180 -1.30 22.98 -18.48
N ASP A 181 -1.62 24.26 -18.68
CA ASP A 181 -1.73 24.91 -19.98
C ASP A 181 -0.44 25.63 -20.32
N LEU A 182 -0.12 25.79 -21.61
CA LEU A 182 0.99 26.60 -22.09
C LEU A 182 0.49 28.01 -22.37
N ASP A 183 0.57 28.93 -21.40
CA ASP A 183 0.09 30.31 -21.57
C ASP A 183 1.19 31.34 -21.79
N TYR A 184 2.36 31.16 -21.18
CA TYR A 184 3.50 32.07 -21.28
C TYR A 184 4.77 31.33 -21.71
N PRO A 185 5.74 32.00 -22.39
CA PRO A 185 7.00 31.36 -22.77
C PRO A 185 7.78 30.74 -21.62
N GLY A 186 7.63 31.28 -20.41
CA GLY A 186 8.23 30.75 -19.19
C GLY A 186 7.64 29.41 -18.71
N ASP A 187 6.47 29.00 -19.19
CA ASP A 187 5.82 27.75 -18.83
C ASP A 187 6.42 26.56 -19.56
N LEU A 188 7.02 26.75 -20.72
CA LEU A 188 7.55 25.66 -21.55
C LEU A 188 8.57 24.78 -20.84
N PRO A 189 9.58 25.31 -20.10
CA PRO A 189 10.51 24.44 -19.33
C PRO A 189 9.81 23.66 -18.23
N LYS A 190 8.79 24.25 -17.58
CA LYS A 190 7.98 23.57 -16.55
C LYS A 190 7.19 22.43 -17.19
N ILE A 191 6.47 22.69 -18.28
CA ILE A 191 5.65 21.70 -18.99
C ILE A 191 6.54 20.61 -19.59
N GLN A 192 7.70 20.94 -20.15
CA GLN A 192 8.67 19.97 -20.64
C GLN A 192 9.18 19.05 -19.53
N ASN A 193 9.48 19.61 -18.36
CA ASN A 193 9.86 18.80 -17.19
C ASN A 193 8.73 17.90 -16.72
N LEU A 194 7.50 18.42 -16.63
CA LEU A 194 6.30 17.65 -16.30
C LEU A 194 6.01 16.57 -17.34
N TYR A 195 6.14 16.90 -18.64
CA TYR A 195 5.97 15.92 -19.71
C TYR A 195 6.95 14.76 -19.59
N ASN A 196 8.23 15.05 -19.32
CA ASN A 196 9.25 14.01 -19.09
C ASN A 196 8.92 13.14 -17.87
N VAL A 197 8.27 13.70 -16.86
CA VAL A 197 7.83 13.01 -15.66
C VAL A 197 6.60 12.14 -15.95
N LEU A 198 5.60 12.69 -16.62
CA LEU A 198 4.30 12.03 -16.87
C LEU A 198 4.34 11.06 -18.08
N SER A 199 5.13 11.34 -19.10
CA SER A 199 5.23 10.47 -20.29
C SER A 199 5.97 9.15 -20.04
N THR A 200 6.68 9.02 -18.91
CA THR A 200 7.24 7.75 -18.47
C THR A 200 6.19 6.77 -17.94
N ASP A 201 4.99 7.24 -17.63
CA ASP A 201 3.88 6.40 -17.15
C ASP A 201 3.01 5.83 -18.31
N ASP A 202 3.17 6.36 -19.55
CA ASP A 202 2.34 6.01 -20.72
C ASP A 202 3.02 4.92 -21.59
N VAL A 203 3.10 3.69 -21.10
CA VAL A 203 3.70 2.58 -21.85
C VAL A 203 2.70 1.47 -22.12
N THR A 204 2.07 1.54 -23.29
CA THR A 204 1.15 0.50 -23.80
C THR A 204 1.84 -0.65 -24.55
N GLN A 205 3.18 -0.69 -24.62
CA GLN A 205 3.92 -1.78 -25.28
C GLN A 205 4.98 -2.38 -24.37
N ASN A 206 4.73 -3.57 -23.89
CA ASN A 206 5.52 -4.40 -22.99
C ASN A 206 5.53 -3.91 -21.53
N PRO A 207 4.68 -4.45 -20.65
CA PRO A 207 4.53 -3.99 -19.27
C PRO A 207 5.82 -4.11 -18.42
N PHE A 208 6.86 -4.78 -18.93
CA PHE A 208 8.09 -5.07 -18.20
C PHE A 208 9.38 -4.55 -18.88
N SER A 209 9.30 -3.60 -19.85
CA SER A 209 10.48 -2.94 -20.39
C SER A 209 10.98 -1.83 -19.46
N GLY A 210 12.29 -1.77 -19.19
CA GLY A 210 12.97 -0.89 -18.21
C GLY A 210 12.52 0.57 -18.21
N ARG A 211 11.58 0.89 -17.34
CA ARG A 211 10.94 2.20 -17.19
C ARG A 211 11.78 3.10 -16.29
N ILE A 212 11.92 4.38 -16.65
CA ILE A 212 12.78 5.35 -15.95
C ILE A 212 11.93 6.38 -15.19
N ASN A 213 12.23 6.62 -13.90
CA ASN A 213 11.57 7.61 -13.04
C ASN A 213 10.03 7.52 -12.98
N ILE A 214 9.51 6.33 -12.81
CA ILE A 214 8.07 6.09 -12.69
C ILE A 214 7.50 6.60 -11.37
N SER A 215 6.16 6.74 -11.27
CA SER A 215 5.50 7.07 -10.02
C SER A 215 5.71 5.96 -8.98
N PHE A 216 5.62 6.32 -7.70
CA PHE A 216 5.75 5.35 -6.61
C PHE A 216 4.65 4.28 -6.69
N GLU A 217 3.43 4.67 -7.00
CA GLU A 217 2.30 3.75 -7.17
C GLU A 217 2.49 2.79 -8.34
N THR A 218 2.96 3.31 -9.50
CA THR A 218 3.29 2.47 -10.65
C THR A 218 4.38 1.46 -10.31
N ALA A 219 5.41 1.85 -9.55
CA ALA A 219 6.46 0.93 -9.10
C ALA A 219 5.90 -0.19 -8.19
N LEU A 220 5.02 0.15 -7.25
CA LEU A 220 4.35 -0.85 -6.39
C LEU A 220 3.43 -1.77 -7.20
N LYS A 221 2.70 -1.23 -8.18
CA LYS A 221 1.87 -2.02 -9.09
C LYS A 221 2.69 -3.01 -9.90
N LEU A 222 3.82 -2.59 -10.47
CA LEU A 222 4.73 -3.48 -11.20
C LEU A 222 5.30 -4.59 -10.32
N LEU A 223 5.69 -4.27 -9.09
CA LEU A 223 6.13 -5.30 -8.13
C LEU A 223 5.03 -6.33 -7.86
N ARG A 224 3.77 -5.90 -7.75
CA ARG A 224 2.61 -6.77 -7.48
C ARG A 224 2.26 -7.68 -8.65
N GLU A 225 2.32 -7.17 -9.87
CA GLU A 225 1.91 -7.88 -11.08
C GLU A 225 3.00 -8.78 -11.66
N PHE A 226 4.25 -8.57 -11.28
CA PHE A 226 5.36 -9.35 -11.80
C PHE A 226 5.31 -10.82 -11.29
N PRO A 227 5.58 -11.83 -12.15
CA PRO A 227 5.48 -13.25 -11.79
C PRO A 227 6.70 -13.77 -11.00
N TRP A 228 6.90 -13.27 -9.78
CA TRP A 228 8.00 -13.67 -8.91
C TRP A 228 7.96 -15.15 -8.52
N LYS A 229 9.13 -15.73 -8.26
CA LYS A 229 9.26 -17.11 -7.80
C LYS A 229 8.57 -17.29 -6.44
N LYS A 230 7.66 -18.25 -6.35
CA LYS A 230 6.86 -18.50 -5.14
C LYS A 230 7.68 -19.04 -3.98
N ILE A 231 7.41 -18.56 -2.78
CA ILE A 231 7.97 -19.07 -1.53
C ILE A 231 7.25 -20.35 -1.14
N ARG A 232 8.00 -21.44 -0.95
CA ARG A 232 7.46 -22.77 -0.61
C ARG A 232 7.20 -22.90 0.89
N PRO A 233 6.27 -23.77 1.32
CA PRO A 233 6.09 -24.09 2.73
C PRO A 233 7.24 -24.94 3.27
N VAL A 234 7.38 -24.92 4.60
CA VAL A 234 8.23 -25.81 5.37
C VAL A 234 7.51 -26.22 6.66
N ARG A 235 7.61 -27.49 7.02
CA ARG A 235 7.05 -28.03 8.26
C ARG A 235 8.01 -27.78 9.42
N VAL A 236 7.51 -27.19 10.50
CA VAL A 236 8.29 -26.88 11.71
C VAL A 236 7.57 -27.40 12.95
N ALA A 237 8.32 -27.67 14.02
CA ALA A 237 7.72 -27.94 15.32
C ALA A 237 6.93 -26.71 15.79
N ALA A 238 5.74 -26.90 16.37
CA ALA A 238 4.87 -25.83 16.84
C ALA A 238 5.60 -24.89 17.82
N GLY A 239 6.37 -25.44 18.77
CA GLY A 239 7.17 -24.64 19.70
C GLY A 239 8.31 -23.81 19.07
N LYS A 240 8.65 -24.05 17.79
CA LYS A 240 9.65 -23.28 17.04
C LYS A 240 9.03 -22.39 15.96
N SER A 241 7.71 -22.23 15.96
CA SER A 241 6.98 -21.51 14.93
C SER A 241 6.77 -20.01 15.21
N CYS A 242 7.07 -19.55 16.41
CA CYS A 242 6.91 -18.14 16.79
C CYS A 242 7.63 -17.20 15.83
N GLY A 243 6.95 -16.11 15.42
CA GLY A 243 7.47 -15.14 14.47
C GLY A 243 7.44 -15.59 13.01
N ARG A 244 7.03 -16.84 12.70
CA ARG A 244 6.87 -17.35 11.34
C ARG A 244 5.48 -16.98 10.79
N ILE A 245 5.32 -17.00 9.47
CA ILE A 245 4.02 -16.79 8.81
C ILE A 245 3.39 -18.15 8.50
N SER A 246 2.14 -18.37 8.96
CA SER A 246 1.42 -19.61 8.71
C SER A 246 1.10 -19.78 7.23
N TYR A 247 1.39 -20.98 6.70
CA TYR A 247 1.09 -21.33 5.29
C TYR A 247 -0.35 -21.79 5.09
N GLU A 248 -1.01 -22.26 6.13
CA GLU A 248 -2.35 -22.84 6.09
C GLU A 248 -3.18 -22.42 7.31
N ASN A 249 -4.48 -22.66 7.25
CA ASN A 249 -5.32 -22.59 8.43
C ASN A 249 -5.06 -23.81 9.31
N VAL A 250 -4.87 -23.60 10.60
CA VAL A 250 -4.70 -24.66 11.60
C VAL A 250 -5.87 -24.58 12.56
N THR A 251 -6.56 -25.70 12.73
CA THR A 251 -7.71 -25.80 13.63
C THR A 251 -7.40 -26.77 14.77
N SER A 252 -8.13 -26.62 15.89
CA SER A 252 -8.02 -27.54 17.01
C SER A 252 -8.49 -28.95 16.60
N PRO A 253 -7.67 -30.00 16.80
CA PRO A 253 -8.04 -31.37 16.51
C PRO A 253 -8.97 -31.98 17.60
N LEU A 254 -9.13 -31.31 18.75
CA LEU A 254 -9.85 -31.78 19.91
C LEU A 254 -10.50 -30.63 20.67
N ASP A 255 -11.40 -30.96 21.60
CA ASP A 255 -11.90 -30.00 22.57
C ASP A 255 -10.84 -29.77 23.66
N TYR A 256 -10.63 -28.52 24.07
CA TYR A 256 -9.73 -28.17 25.16
C TYR A 256 -10.43 -27.25 26.18
N PRO A 257 -10.37 -27.55 27.47
CA PRO A 257 -9.85 -28.80 28.06
C PRO A 257 -10.58 -30.02 27.48
N TYR A 258 -9.90 -31.17 27.41
CA TYR A 258 -10.49 -32.41 26.86
C TYR A 258 -11.25 -33.23 27.89
N TYR A 259 -11.35 -32.72 29.13
CA TYR A 259 -12.21 -33.22 30.22
C TYR A 259 -12.63 -32.05 31.10
N ARG A 260 -13.71 -32.26 31.88
CA ARG A 260 -14.16 -31.32 32.90
C ARG A 260 -13.14 -31.30 34.03
N LYS A 261 -12.64 -30.13 34.42
CA LYS A 261 -11.61 -30.00 35.45
C LYS A 261 -11.99 -28.99 36.52
N SER A 262 -11.42 -29.14 37.71
CA SER A 262 -11.60 -28.14 38.76
C SER A 262 -10.91 -26.83 38.43
N ALA A 263 -11.63 -25.72 38.59
CA ALA A 263 -11.10 -24.37 38.51
C ALA A 263 -10.37 -23.90 39.76
N MET A 264 -10.64 -24.58 40.92
CA MET A 264 -10.16 -24.20 42.24
C MET A 264 -9.69 -25.43 43.00
N ASP A 265 -8.89 -25.23 44.02
CA ASP A 265 -8.63 -26.24 45.04
C ASP A 265 -9.83 -26.34 45.97
N GLY A 266 -10.25 -27.55 46.30
CA GLY A 266 -11.46 -27.76 47.13
C GLY A 266 -11.95 -29.20 47.14
N TYR A 267 -13.26 -29.38 47.10
CA TYR A 267 -13.92 -30.68 47.20
C TYR A 267 -14.96 -30.85 46.09
N ALA A 268 -14.78 -31.85 45.24
CA ALA A 268 -15.73 -32.19 44.17
C ALA A 268 -16.90 -32.99 44.75
N ALA A 269 -18.14 -32.53 44.50
CA ALA A 269 -19.37 -33.09 45.06
C ALA A 269 -20.48 -33.15 44.00
N ASP A 270 -21.55 -33.87 44.31
CA ASP A 270 -22.79 -33.95 43.54
C ASP A 270 -23.76 -32.85 44.02
N SER A 271 -24.03 -31.85 43.21
CA SER A 271 -24.92 -30.73 43.61
C SER A 271 -26.36 -31.16 43.92
N ARG A 272 -26.81 -32.31 43.41
CA ARG A 272 -28.18 -32.83 43.66
C ARG A 272 -28.46 -33.12 45.13
N ILE A 273 -27.44 -33.37 45.95
CA ILE A 273 -27.61 -33.56 47.36
C ILE A 273 -28.19 -32.33 48.05
N PHE A 274 -27.82 -31.13 47.55
CA PHE A 274 -28.27 -29.86 48.13
C PHE A 274 -29.75 -29.58 47.87
N ASP A 275 -30.32 -30.17 46.80
CA ASP A 275 -31.75 -30.04 46.51
C ASP A 275 -32.63 -30.77 47.54
N SER A 276 -32.08 -31.81 48.16
CA SER A 276 -32.78 -32.64 49.14
C SER A 276 -32.64 -32.14 50.58
N VAL A 277 -31.65 -31.26 50.85
CA VAL A 277 -31.34 -30.75 52.20
C VAL A 277 -31.98 -29.39 52.42
N LYS A 278 -32.80 -29.24 53.48
CA LYS A 278 -33.51 -28.00 53.81
C LYS A 278 -32.78 -27.11 54.82
N THR A 279 -31.73 -27.62 55.44
CA THR A 279 -31.02 -26.92 56.53
C THR A 279 -29.51 -27.04 56.36
N PHE A 280 -28.84 -25.92 56.55
CA PHE A 280 -27.38 -25.82 56.64
C PHE A 280 -27.01 -25.44 58.08
N PRO A 281 -25.84 -25.84 58.60
CA PRO A 281 -24.74 -26.54 57.89
C PRO A 281 -25.02 -28.00 57.63
N MET A 282 -24.35 -28.56 56.61
CA MET A 282 -24.35 -30.00 56.35
C MET A 282 -22.92 -30.54 56.24
N GLU A 283 -22.76 -31.87 56.42
CA GLU A 283 -21.46 -32.50 56.27
C GLU A 283 -21.42 -33.45 55.07
N LEU A 284 -20.24 -33.50 54.41
CA LEU A 284 -19.92 -34.47 53.36
C LEU A 284 -18.68 -35.28 53.76
N ARG A 285 -18.65 -36.54 53.41
CA ARG A 285 -17.53 -37.43 53.67
C ARG A 285 -16.48 -37.36 52.62
N ILE A 286 -15.22 -37.19 52.99
CA ILE A 286 -14.09 -37.20 52.06
C ILE A 286 -13.76 -38.62 51.67
N ALA A 287 -14.07 -39.04 50.44
CA ALA A 287 -13.83 -40.41 49.97
C ALA A 287 -12.39 -40.64 49.46
N GLY A 288 -11.64 -39.55 49.23
CA GLY A 288 -10.26 -39.59 48.75
C GLY A 288 -9.77 -38.28 48.18
N ARG A 289 -8.67 -38.34 47.41
CA ARG A 289 -7.99 -37.15 46.85
C ARG A 289 -7.72 -37.31 45.34
N ILE A 290 -7.93 -36.25 44.58
CA ILE A 290 -7.67 -36.18 43.15
C ILE A 290 -6.65 -35.08 42.89
N CYS A 291 -5.48 -35.44 42.38
CA CYS A 291 -4.45 -34.50 41.91
C CYS A 291 -4.79 -33.95 40.51
N ALA A 292 -4.08 -32.91 40.10
CA ALA A 292 -4.17 -32.41 38.73
C ALA A 292 -3.92 -33.53 37.71
N GLY A 293 -4.75 -33.59 36.67
CA GLY A 293 -4.71 -34.62 35.63
C GLY A 293 -5.97 -35.46 35.54
N ARG A 294 -5.94 -36.51 34.73
CA ARG A 294 -7.08 -37.38 34.48
C ARG A 294 -7.33 -38.37 35.62
N THR A 295 -8.60 -38.69 35.82
CA THR A 295 -9.04 -39.73 36.77
C THR A 295 -10.18 -40.55 36.17
N THR A 296 -10.36 -41.77 36.66
CA THR A 296 -11.52 -42.63 36.36
C THR A 296 -12.43 -42.80 37.58
N ILE A 297 -12.15 -42.09 38.68
CA ILE A 297 -12.87 -42.18 39.94
C ILE A 297 -14.27 -41.56 39.77
N LYS A 298 -15.25 -42.08 40.53
CA LYS A 298 -16.61 -41.56 40.63
C LYS A 298 -17.06 -41.55 42.09
N LEU A 299 -18.00 -40.68 42.43
CA LEU A 299 -18.70 -40.73 43.70
C LEU A 299 -19.55 -42.01 43.76
N GLU A 300 -19.50 -42.71 44.87
CA GLU A 300 -20.31 -43.91 45.10
C GLU A 300 -21.65 -43.53 45.70
N THR A 301 -21.66 -42.58 46.64
CA THR A 301 -22.87 -42.09 47.30
C THR A 301 -22.95 -40.55 47.18
N PRO A 302 -24.16 -39.94 47.23
CA PRO A 302 -24.32 -38.48 47.09
C PRO A 302 -23.72 -37.65 48.23
N ASP A 303 -23.54 -38.26 49.44
CA ASP A 303 -22.95 -37.61 50.62
C ASP A 303 -21.42 -37.67 50.65
N GLU A 304 -20.80 -38.16 49.56
CA GLU A 304 -19.35 -38.17 49.40
C GLU A 304 -18.85 -36.93 48.65
N CYS A 305 -17.62 -36.57 48.93
CA CYS A 305 -16.83 -35.63 48.12
C CYS A 305 -15.40 -36.14 47.96
N PHE A 306 -14.71 -35.68 46.91
CA PHE A 306 -13.27 -35.89 46.74
C PHE A 306 -12.53 -34.57 46.91
N GLU A 307 -11.51 -34.57 47.76
CA GLU A 307 -10.55 -33.47 47.79
C GLU A 307 -9.90 -33.35 46.39
N ILE A 308 -10.00 -32.21 45.75
CA ILE A 308 -9.55 -32.01 44.37
C ILE A 308 -8.70 -30.75 44.24
N PHE A 309 -7.63 -30.87 43.47
CA PHE A 309 -6.77 -29.73 43.14
C PHE A 309 -7.11 -29.14 41.79
N THR A 310 -6.82 -27.84 41.62
CA THR A 310 -6.97 -27.12 40.36
C THR A 310 -6.39 -27.92 39.20
N GLY A 311 -7.16 -28.07 38.11
CA GLY A 311 -6.79 -28.87 36.94
C GLY A 311 -7.04 -30.38 37.08
N GLY A 312 -7.49 -30.89 38.24
CA GLY A 312 -7.93 -32.26 38.42
C GLY A 312 -9.22 -32.54 37.65
N GLU A 313 -9.35 -33.73 37.03
CA GLU A 313 -10.57 -34.14 36.35
C GLU A 313 -11.70 -34.31 37.36
N ILE A 314 -12.86 -33.75 37.08
CA ILE A 314 -14.05 -33.90 37.93
C ILE A 314 -14.46 -35.37 37.95
N PRO A 315 -14.57 -36.00 39.15
CA PRO A 315 -14.95 -37.40 39.23
C PRO A 315 -16.35 -37.67 38.67
N GLY A 316 -16.58 -38.89 38.24
CA GLY A 316 -17.92 -39.28 37.78
C GLY A 316 -18.97 -39.05 38.87
N ASN A 317 -20.14 -38.58 38.47
CA ASN A 317 -21.28 -38.18 39.34
C ASN A 317 -21.07 -36.86 40.12
N ALA A 318 -19.86 -36.24 40.14
CA ALA A 318 -19.69 -34.90 40.67
C ALA A 318 -19.99 -33.85 39.59
N ASP A 319 -20.56 -32.72 40.00
CA ASP A 319 -20.92 -31.62 39.08
C ASP A 319 -20.75 -30.23 39.70
N CYS A 320 -20.13 -30.12 40.90
CA CYS A 320 -19.67 -28.85 41.47
C CYS A 320 -18.38 -29.05 42.25
N VAL A 321 -17.65 -27.97 42.50
CA VAL A 321 -16.49 -27.95 43.41
C VAL A 321 -16.71 -26.89 44.48
N ILE A 322 -16.63 -27.34 45.72
CA ILE A 322 -16.69 -26.54 46.94
C ILE A 322 -15.26 -26.07 47.20
N LYS A 323 -15.02 -24.76 47.22
CA LYS A 323 -13.67 -24.24 47.52
C LYS A 323 -13.26 -24.54 48.96
N TYR A 324 -11.96 -24.59 49.21
CA TYR A 324 -11.46 -24.73 50.57
C TYR A 324 -11.98 -23.62 51.51
N GLU A 325 -12.12 -22.40 51.00
CA GLU A 325 -12.61 -21.25 51.76
C GLU A 325 -14.08 -21.34 52.13
N ASP A 326 -14.86 -22.16 51.41
CA ASP A 326 -16.29 -22.35 51.59
C ASP A 326 -16.60 -23.64 52.42
N ALA A 327 -15.57 -24.33 52.96
CA ALA A 327 -15.71 -25.58 53.69
C ALA A 327 -14.80 -25.61 54.93
N GLU A 328 -15.32 -26.10 56.04
CA GLU A 328 -14.53 -26.38 57.25
C GLU A 328 -14.26 -27.89 57.34
N ARG A 329 -12.97 -28.28 57.38
CA ARG A 329 -12.57 -29.68 57.42
C ARG A 329 -12.53 -30.21 58.85
N HIS A 330 -13.23 -31.31 59.12
CA HIS A 330 -13.23 -32.04 60.37
C HIS A 330 -12.80 -33.50 60.15
N GLY A 331 -11.49 -33.77 60.17
CA GLY A 331 -10.94 -35.12 59.91
C GLY A 331 -11.26 -35.57 58.47
N ASP A 332 -12.13 -36.60 58.36
CA ASP A 332 -12.56 -37.20 57.10
C ASP A 332 -13.89 -36.66 56.60
N THR A 333 -14.39 -35.56 57.18
CA THR A 333 -15.57 -34.82 56.66
C THR A 333 -15.26 -33.36 56.40
N ILE A 334 -16.12 -32.74 55.63
CA ILE A 334 -16.18 -31.27 55.48
C ILE A 334 -17.56 -30.79 55.90
N ARG A 335 -17.62 -29.63 56.54
CA ARG A 335 -18.82 -28.90 56.89
C ARG A 335 -18.97 -27.69 55.98
N ILE A 336 -20.16 -27.51 55.39
CA ILE A 336 -20.49 -26.43 54.48
C ILE A 336 -21.72 -25.67 54.95
N GLU A 337 -21.74 -24.34 54.73
CA GLU A 337 -22.77 -23.44 55.26
C GLU A 337 -23.81 -23.06 54.20
N ARG A 338 -23.63 -23.41 52.92
CA ARG A 338 -24.52 -23.07 51.83
C ARG A 338 -24.58 -24.15 50.74
N PRO A 339 -25.64 -24.17 49.91
CA PRO A 339 -25.69 -25.04 48.76
C PRO A 339 -24.75 -24.56 47.63
N PHE A 340 -24.29 -25.50 46.80
CA PHE A 340 -23.52 -25.24 45.58
C PHE A 340 -24.32 -25.66 44.35
N LYS A 341 -24.15 -24.89 43.26
CA LYS A 341 -24.89 -25.14 42.04
C LYS A 341 -24.08 -26.03 41.08
N LYS A 342 -24.81 -26.76 40.24
CA LYS A 342 -24.20 -27.49 39.13
C LYS A 342 -23.32 -26.56 38.28
N GLY A 343 -22.09 -26.99 37.96
CA GLY A 343 -21.10 -26.24 37.21
C GLY A 343 -20.27 -25.25 38.03
N GLU A 344 -20.59 -25.05 39.34
CA GLU A 344 -19.87 -24.10 40.18
C GLU A 344 -18.41 -24.53 40.36
N ASN A 345 -17.46 -23.63 40.01
CA ASN A 345 -16.02 -23.85 40.06
C ASN A 345 -15.50 -25.00 39.17
N ILE A 346 -16.20 -25.30 38.07
CA ILE A 346 -15.79 -26.28 37.06
C ILE A 346 -15.48 -25.55 35.76
N VAL A 347 -14.39 -25.93 35.12
CA VAL A 347 -14.09 -25.61 33.74
C VAL A 347 -14.62 -26.74 32.86
N GLU A 348 -15.52 -26.46 31.98
CA GLU A 348 -16.15 -27.46 31.12
C GLU A 348 -15.21 -27.93 29.99
N ALA A 349 -15.42 -29.14 29.49
CA ALA A 349 -14.70 -29.64 28.33
C ALA A 349 -15.01 -28.78 27.10
N GLY A 350 -13.97 -28.32 26.39
CA GLY A 350 -14.12 -27.47 25.22
C GLY A 350 -14.49 -26.01 25.51
N GLU A 351 -14.34 -25.58 26.78
CA GLU A 351 -14.67 -24.19 27.16
C GLU A 351 -13.73 -23.17 26.51
N ASP A 352 -12.46 -23.51 26.30
CA ASP A 352 -11.44 -22.63 25.66
C ASP A 352 -11.39 -22.86 24.17
N PHE A 353 -11.21 -24.10 23.71
CA PHE A 353 -11.24 -24.47 22.30
C PHE A 353 -12.17 -25.66 22.06
N ARG A 354 -13.03 -25.53 21.08
CA ARG A 354 -13.79 -26.66 20.54
C ARG A 354 -13.05 -27.29 19.39
N ARG A 355 -13.25 -28.56 19.15
CA ARG A 355 -12.74 -29.24 17.96
C ARG A 355 -13.18 -28.49 16.68
N LYS A 356 -12.22 -28.17 15.80
CA LYS A 356 -12.33 -27.36 14.58
C LYS A 356 -12.27 -25.84 14.78
N ASP A 357 -12.19 -25.34 16.01
CA ASP A 357 -11.94 -23.91 16.21
C ASP A 357 -10.62 -23.49 15.58
N LEU A 358 -10.61 -22.33 14.94
CA LEU A 358 -9.46 -21.81 14.21
C LEU A 358 -8.41 -21.26 15.19
N ILE A 359 -7.21 -21.87 15.19
CA ILE A 359 -6.06 -21.43 15.97
C ILE A 359 -5.18 -20.49 15.15
N LEU A 360 -4.90 -20.85 13.89
CA LEU A 360 -4.09 -20.05 12.98
C LEU A 360 -4.81 -19.85 11.64
N LYS A 361 -4.81 -18.63 11.15
CA LYS A 361 -5.23 -18.32 9.78
C LYS A 361 -4.00 -18.26 8.86
N ARG A 362 -4.13 -18.75 7.62
CA ARG A 362 -3.10 -18.58 6.59
C ARG A 362 -2.71 -17.10 6.46
N GLY A 363 -1.41 -16.83 6.36
CA GLY A 363 -0.88 -15.47 6.24
C GLY A 363 -0.74 -14.72 7.57
N MET A 364 -1.07 -15.33 8.72
CA MET A 364 -0.82 -14.72 10.03
C MET A 364 0.61 -14.94 10.51
N ILE A 365 1.14 -13.98 11.26
CA ILE A 365 2.32 -14.21 12.11
C ILE A 365 1.90 -15.02 13.34
N ILE A 366 2.65 -16.06 13.62
CA ILE A 366 2.47 -16.91 14.78
C ILE A 366 3.06 -16.20 16.00
N SER A 367 2.23 -15.75 16.91
CA SER A 367 2.61 -15.10 18.18
C SER A 367 2.91 -16.13 19.27
N PRO A 368 3.50 -15.71 20.42
CA PRO A 368 3.65 -16.60 21.59
C PRO A 368 2.32 -17.20 22.05
N ALA A 369 1.21 -16.45 22.03
CA ALA A 369 -0.11 -16.96 22.39
C ALA A 369 -0.58 -18.09 21.46
N HIS A 370 -0.34 -17.95 20.13
CA HIS A 370 -0.64 -19.03 19.19
C HIS A 370 0.19 -20.29 19.47
N VAL A 371 1.46 -20.16 19.87
CA VAL A 371 2.30 -21.31 20.23
C VAL A 371 1.74 -22.04 21.45
N SER A 372 1.24 -21.29 22.46
CA SER A 372 0.57 -21.86 23.63
C SER A 372 -0.70 -22.60 23.23
N ALA A 373 -1.57 -21.97 22.44
CA ALA A 373 -2.80 -22.59 21.96
C ALA A 373 -2.55 -23.87 21.15
N LEU A 374 -1.53 -23.87 20.27
CA LEU A 374 -1.11 -25.07 19.53
C LEU A 374 -0.68 -26.21 20.46
N ALA A 375 0.05 -25.86 21.54
CA ALA A 375 0.49 -26.87 22.52
C ALA A 375 -0.69 -27.44 23.31
N GLU A 376 -1.59 -26.62 23.81
CA GLU A 376 -2.81 -27.01 24.53
C GLU A 376 -3.72 -27.88 23.67
N CYS A 377 -3.88 -27.53 22.39
CA CYS A 377 -4.62 -28.34 21.43
C CYS A 377 -3.81 -29.53 20.86
N MET A 378 -2.64 -29.86 21.42
CA MET A 378 -1.78 -31.00 21.03
C MET A 378 -1.29 -30.96 19.57
N VAL A 379 -1.24 -29.79 18.94
CA VAL A 379 -0.70 -29.61 17.58
C VAL A 379 0.83 -29.59 17.65
N LYS A 380 1.46 -30.67 17.22
CA LYS A 380 2.92 -30.84 17.34
C LYS A 380 3.71 -30.09 16.28
N THR A 381 3.16 -29.93 15.08
CA THR A 381 3.84 -29.33 13.92
C THR A 381 2.88 -28.48 13.13
N VAL A 382 3.40 -27.44 12.46
CA VAL A 382 2.65 -26.55 11.58
C VAL A 382 3.42 -26.32 10.29
N ASN A 383 2.71 -26.08 9.18
CA ASN A 383 3.32 -25.62 7.93
C ASN A 383 3.39 -24.10 7.96
N VAL A 384 4.58 -23.57 7.72
CA VAL A 384 4.86 -22.12 7.65
C VAL A 384 5.54 -21.80 6.33
N PHE A 385 5.42 -20.58 5.85
CA PHE A 385 6.24 -20.14 4.72
C PHE A 385 7.73 -20.28 5.07
N LYS A 386 8.55 -20.79 4.13
CA LYS A 386 10.00 -20.77 4.28
C LYS A 386 10.44 -19.32 4.50
N LYS A 387 11.46 -19.11 5.36
CA LYS A 387 12.02 -17.75 5.55
C LYS A 387 12.51 -17.20 4.23
N ILE A 388 12.17 -15.95 3.92
CA ILE A 388 12.66 -15.21 2.77
C ILE A 388 14.14 -14.89 3.02
N ARG A 389 15.00 -15.32 2.14
CA ARG A 389 16.45 -15.10 2.24
C ARG A 389 16.83 -13.87 1.45
N VAL A 390 17.39 -12.86 2.11
CA VAL A 390 17.83 -11.61 1.52
C VAL A 390 19.35 -11.51 1.58
N SER A 391 20.00 -11.30 0.45
CA SER A 391 21.42 -10.95 0.40
C SER A 391 21.57 -9.45 0.19
N VAL A 392 22.36 -8.79 1.02
CA VAL A 392 22.66 -7.35 0.93
C VAL A 392 24.14 -7.18 0.59
N ILE A 393 24.41 -6.47 -0.51
CA ILE A 393 25.74 -6.21 -1.06
C ILE A 393 25.96 -4.69 -1.02
N SER A 394 27.10 -4.22 -0.53
CA SER A 394 27.54 -2.83 -0.70
C SER A 394 28.55 -2.71 -1.83
N THR A 395 28.53 -1.57 -2.54
CA THR A 395 29.54 -1.22 -3.55
C THR A 395 30.15 0.13 -3.24
N GLY A 396 31.41 0.32 -3.54
CA GLY A 396 32.14 1.57 -3.36
C GLY A 396 33.59 1.35 -2.93
N ASP A 397 34.52 1.85 -3.72
CA ASP A 397 35.98 1.80 -3.37
C ASP A 397 36.31 2.70 -2.18
N GLU A 398 35.42 3.66 -1.87
CA GLU A 398 35.52 4.54 -0.70
C GLU A 398 35.11 3.87 0.62
N LEU A 399 34.49 2.67 0.56
CA LEU A 399 33.96 1.97 1.73
C LEU A 399 35.00 1.02 2.36
N ASP A 400 34.93 0.92 3.68
CA ASP A 400 35.63 -0.10 4.48
C ASP A 400 34.68 -0.61 5.58
N SER A 401 34.71 -1.90 5.85
CA SER A 401 33.90 -2.51 6.90
C SER A 401 34.16 -1.97 8.31
N LEU A 402 35.36 -1.46 8.57
CA LEU A 402 35.79 -0.93 9.86
C LEU A 402 36.14 0.57 9.85
N GLY A 403 36.07 1.24 8.69
CA GLY A 403 36.46 2.65 8.56
C GLY A 403 37.96 2.89 8.78
N VAL A 404 38.80 1.89 8.51
CA VAL A 404 40.28 1.97 8.68
C VAL A 404 40.90 2.61 7.43
N HIS A 405 42.07 3.22 7.56
CA HIS A 405 42.79 3.81 6.44
C HIS A 405 42.13 5.00 5.72
N GLY A 406 41.28 5.78 6.41
CA GLY A 406 40.67 6.98 5.85
C GLY A 406 39.52 6.72 4.89
N ARG A 407 39.02 5.49 4.79
CA ARG A 407 37.83 5.12 4.09
C ARG A 407 36.57 5.30 4.95
N ASN A 408 35.43 5.47 4.32
CA ASN A 408 34.14 5.60 5.02
C ASN A 408 33.66 4.23 5.53
N PRO A 409 33.14 4.14 6.77
CA PRO A 409 32.50 2.90 7.22
C PRO A 409 31.23 2.61 6.45
N ASP A 410 31.03 1.35 6.08
CA ASP A 410 29.75 0.90 5.52
C ASP A 410 28.68 0.87 6.62
N SER A 411 27.82 1.86 6.64
CA SER A 411 26.70 1.96 7.58
C SER A 411 25.36 1.49 6.98
N THR A 412 25.28 1.33 5.67
CA THR A 412 24.04 0.96 4.96
C THR A 412 23.76 -0.52 5.05
N GLN A 413 24.75 -1.38 4.79
CA GLN A 413 24.57 -2.83 4.86
C GLN A 413 24.15 -3.31 6.26
N PRO A 414 24.82 -2.93 7.37
CA PRO A 414 24.38 -3.37 8.70
C PRO A 414 22.99 -2.83 9.08
N LEU A 415 22.64 -1.61 8.67
CA LEU A 415 21.29 -1.07 8.88
C LEU A 415 20.24 -1.95 8.20
N LEU A 416 20.39 -2.20 6.91
CA LEU A 416 19.44 -3.00 6.13
C LEU A 416 19.38 -4.45 6.60
N VAL A 417 20.51 -5.09 6.89
CA VAL A 417 20.57 -6.47 7.37
C VAL A 417 19.84 -6.62 8.69
N ASN A 418 20.08 -5.74 9.66
CA ASN A 418 19.42 -5.82 10.96
C ASN A 418 17.93 -5.48 10.86
N TRP A 419 17.56 -4.48 10.07
CA TRP A 419 16.15 -4.12 9.86
C TRP A 419 15.36 -5.24 9.15
N LEU A 420 15.97 -5.92 8.17
CA LEU A 420 15.33 -7.02 7.43
C LEU A 420 15.19 -8.30 8.27
N ASN A 421 16.10 -8.56 9.23
CA ASN A 421 16.07 -9.78 10.02
C ASN A 421 14.82 -9.85 10.93
N ARG A 422 13.90 -10.74 10.58
CA ARG A 422 12.64 -10.97 11.29
C ARG A 422 12.34 -12.46 11.36
N GLY A 423 11.34 -12.87 12.12
CA GLY A 423 10.95 -14.27 12.23
C GLY A 423 10.71 -14.98 10.90
N TYR A 424 10.32 -14.23 9.87
CA TYR A 424 9.99 -14.73 8.52
C TYR A 424 10.99 -14.28 7.41
N ILE A 425 11.97 -13.43 7.72
CA ILE A 425 13.07 -13.04 6.82
C ILE A 425 14.39 -13.39 7.47
N THR A 426 15.35 -13.83 6.67
CA THR A 426 16.76 -13.95 7.06
C THR A 426 17.60 -13.14 6.08
N ALA A 427 18.18 -12.05 6.55
CA ALA A 427 19.06 -11.20 5.77
C ALA A 427 20.52 -11.46 6.14
N THR A 428 21.40 -11.40 5.14
CA THR A 428 22.84 -11.62 5.29
C THR A 428 23.60 -10.57 4.51
N GLY A 429 24.52 -9.86 5.17
CA GLY A 429 25.50 -9.01 4.51
C GLY A 429 26.51 -9.86 3.73
N LYS A 430 26.82 -9.44 2.51
CA LYS A 430 27.73 -10.15 1.60
C LYS A 430 29.06 -9.41 1.41
N GLY A 431 29.27 -8.37 2.22
CA GLY A 431 30.47 -7.54 2.18
C GLY A 431 30.40 -6.44 1.13
N ILE A 432 31.54 -5.82 0.89
CA ILE A 432 31.72 -4.68 0.00
C ILE A 432 32.34 -5.21 -1.31
N CYS A 433 31.73 -4.89 -2.46
CA CYS A 433 32.31 -5.08 -3.78
C CYS A 433 33.09 -3.81 -4.17
N ARG A 434 34.10 -3.97 -4.98
CA ARG A 434 34.77 -2.87 -5.66
C ARG A 434 33.85 -2.23 -6.69
N ASP A 435 34.15 -1.00 -7.07
CA ASP A 435 33.54 -0.31 -8.20
C ASP A 435 34.08 -0.88 -9.52
N ASP A 436 33.79 -2.17 -9.75
CA ASP A 436 34.10 -2.91 -10.95
C ASP A 436 32.90 -3.74 -11.41
N VAL A 437 32.58 -3.64 -12.70
CA VAL A 437 31.40 -4.33 -13.31
C VAL A 437 31.48 -5.84 -13.13
N GLY A 438 32.68 -6.44 -13.27
CA GLY A 438 32.89 -7.88 -13.13
C GLY A 438 32.69 -8.34 -11.69
N ASP A 439 33.32 -7.65 -10.73
CA ASP A 439 33.20 -7.98 -9.29
C ASP A 439 31.72 -7.91 -8.84
N ILE A 440 30.99 -6.88 -9.28
CA ILE A 440 29.55 -6.72 -8.95
C ILE A 440 28.72 -7.87 -9.57
N MET A 441 28.94 -8.17 -10.85
CA MET A 441 28.25 -9.26 -11.55
C MET A 441 28.48 -10.60 -10.85
N ASP A 442 29.73 -10.96 -10.58
CA ASP A 442 30.10 -12.23 -9.97
C ASP A 442 29.46 -12.38 -8.58
N LYS A 443 29.47 -11.30 -7.79
CA LYS A 443 28.88 -11.29 -6.45
C LYS A 443 27.36 -11.44 -6.48
N VAL A 444 26.68 -10.76 -7.38
CA VAL A 444 25.23 -10.89 -7.58
C VAL A 444 24.85 -12.30 -8.04
N ILE A 445 25.61 -12.88 -9.00
CA ILE A 445 25.42 -14.25 -9.48
C ILE A 445 25.65 -15.27 -8.36
N GLU A 446 26.68 -15.08 -7.52
CA GLU A 446 26.90 -15.92 -6.33
C GLU A 446 25.69 -15.87 -5.39
N CYS A 447 25.19 -14.68 -5.08
CA CYS A 447 24.06 -14.47 -4.19
C CYS A 447 22.76 -15.08 -4.73
N SER A 448 22.51 -15.03 -6.04
CA SER A 448 21.26 -15.52 -6.65
C SER A 448 21.02 -17.02 -6.42
N LYS A 449 22.08 -17.80 -6.20
CA LYS A 449 21.98 -19.25 -5.95
C LYS A 449 21.24 -19.56 -4.64
N ASN A 450 21.31 -18.66 -3.67
CA ASN A 450 20.81 -18.91 -2.32
C ASN A 450 19.90 -17.80 -1.75
N SER A 451 19.48 -16.83 -2.56
CA SER A 451 18.62 -15.73 -2.16
C SER A 451 17.25 -15.81 -2.80
N ASP A 452 16.27 -15.25 -2.11
CA ASP A 452 14.91 -15.05 -2.62
C ASP A 452 14.71 -13.55 -2.96
N ILE A 453 15.60 -12.68 -2.45
CA ILE A 453 15.72 -11.24 -2.77
C ILE A 453 17.22 -10.89 -2.74
N ILE A 454 17.65 -10.01 -3.64
CA ILE A 454 19.00 -9.43 -3.62
C ILE A 454 18.87 -7.91 -3.53
N VAL A 455 19.71 -7.30 -2.71
CA VAL A 455 19.81 -5.84 -2.53
C VAL A 455 21.25 -5.42 -2.77
N VAL A 456 21.47 -4.48 -3.68
CA VAL A 456 22.76 -3.85 -3.94
C VAL A 456 22.66 -2.38 -3.54
N THR A 457 23.61 -1.88 -2.75
CA THR A 457 23.65 -0.48 -2.30
C THR A 457 24.94 0.20 -2.77
N GLY A 458 24.84 1.46 -3.20
CA GLY A 458 25.95 2.25 -3.74
C GLY A 458 25.94 2.31 -5.26
N GLY A 459 26.81 3.12 -5.84
CA GLY A 459 27.00 3.23 -7.29
C GLY A 459 25.78 3.69 -8.11
N SER A 460 24.71 4.14 -7.46
CA SER A 460 23.44 4.52 -8.11
C SER A 460 23.38 6.01 -8.50
N GLY A 461 24.49 6.59 -8.92
CA GLY A 461 24.55 7.98 -9.39
C GLY A 461 24.06 8.15 -10.83
N LYS A 462 23.61 9.37 -11.21
CA LYS A 462 23.19 9.71 -12.59
C LYS A 462 24.38 10.00 -13.55
N SER A 463 25.58 9.54 -13.24
CA SER A 463 26.76 9.76 -14.10
C SER A 463 26.95 8.59 -15.07
N ASP A 464 27.62 8.84 -16.18
CA ASP A 464 28.06 7.80 -17.16
C ASP A 464 28.92 6.69 -16.53
N HIS A 465 29.21 6.80 -15.24
CA HIS A 465 29.97 5.87 -14.40
C HIS A 465 29.11 5.05 -13.42
N ASP A 466 27.81 4.89 -13.69
CA ASP A 466 26.95 4.02 -12.85
C ASP A 466 27.26 2.53 -13.14
N LEU A 467 28.33 2.04 -12.52
CA LEU A 467 28.85 0.69 -12.72
C LEU A 467 27.89 -0.39 -12.21
N VAL A 468 27.04 -0.05 -11.21
CA VAL A 468 26.03 -0.98 -10.70
C VAL A 468 24.99 -1.26 -11.78
N HIS A 469 24.40 -0.21 -12.39
CA HIS A 469 23.43 -0.40 -13.47
C HIS A 469 24.06 -1.14 -14.67
N GLN A 470 25.29 -0.76 -15.07
CA GLN A 470 26.01 -1.47 -16.14
C GLN A 470 26.22 -2.97 -15.86
N ALA A 471 26.50 -3.33 -14.61
CA ALA A 471 26.64 -4.73 -14.21
C ALA A 471 25.28 -5.44 -14.23
N LEU A 472 24.25 -4.83 -13.65
CA LEU A 472 22.93 -5.45 -13.52
C LEU A 472 22.23 -5.64 -14.87
N ASP A 473 22.37 -4.69 -15.80
CA ASP A 473 21.80 -4.79 -17.16
C ASP A 473 22.35 -5.98 -17.97
N LYS A 474 23.59 -6.45 -17.64
CA LYS A 474 24.21 -7.61 -18.31
C LYS A 474 23.68 -8.95 -17.80
N ILE A 475 23.20 -9.02 -16.56
CA ILE A 475 22.85 -10.30 -15.89
C ILE A 475 21.38 -10.43 -15.51
N SER A 476 20.60 -9.35 -15.64
CA SER A 476 19.21 -9.29 -15.22
C SER A 476 18.38 -8.41 -16.17
N LYS A 477 17.06 -8.41 -15.99
CA LYS A 477 16.15 -7.60 -16.81
C LYS A 477 15.59 -6.47 -15.96
N PRO A 478 15.72 -5.19 -16.37
CA PRO A 478 15.13 -4.08 -15.64
C PRO A 478 13.60 -4.18 -15.66
N VAL A 479 12.99 -4.05 -14.50
CA VAL A 479 11.53 -3.88 -14.32
C VAL A 479 11.22 -2.39 -14.27
N PHE A 480 12.01 -1.62 -13.52
CA PHE A 480 12.03 -0.16 -13.55
C PHE A 480 13.37 0.38 -13.05
N ASN A 481 13.75 1.58 -13.52
CA ASN A 481 14.96 2.30 -13.13
C ASN A 481 14.57 3.68 -12.58
N GLY A 482 14.68 3.86 -11.26
CA GLY A 482 14.30 5.10 -10.58
C GLY A 482 12.79 5.23 -10.34
N VAL A 483 12.46 5.81 -9.21
CA VAL A 483 11.08 6.05 -8.77
C VAL A 483 10.97 7.48 -8.27
N ARG A 484 9.85 8.14 -8.53
CA ARG A 484 9.56 9.47 -7.98
C ARG A 484 9.26 9.40 -6.49
N ILE A 485 10.29 9.10 -5.70
CA ILE A 485 10.27 9.02 -4.25
C ILE A 485 11.40 9.84 -3.63
N LYS A 486 11.16 10.47 -2.50
CA LYS A 486 12.15 11.28 -1.79
C LYS A 486 12.08 11.03 -0.29
N PRO A 487 13.16 10.51 0.33
CA PRO A 487 14.46 10.17 -0.26
C PRO A 487 14.44 8.84 -1.01
N GLY A 488 15.49 8.58 -1.83
CA GLY A 488 15.72 7.28 -2.46
C GLY A 488 15.27 7.16 -3.91
N LYS A 489 15.19 8.28 -4.66
CA LYS A 489 14.73 8.32 -6.08
C LYS A 489 15.48 7.38 -7.04
N THR A 490 16.65 6.90 -6.67
CA THR A 490 17.49 6.00 -7.48
C THR A 490 17.16 4.52 -7.29
N ILE A 491 16.15 4.18 -6.47
CA ILE A 491 15.73 2.80 -6.32
C ILE A 491 15.33 2.22 -7.68
N SER A 492 15.90 1.06 -8.00
CA SER A 492 15.63 0.34 -9.22
C SER A 492 15.34 -1.11 -8.90
N LEU A 493 14.52 -1.76 -9.73
CA LEU A 493 14.14 -3.16 -9.59
C LEU A 493 14.46 -3.91 -10.86
N TYR A 494 15.12 -5.04 -10.72
CA TYR A 494 15.47 -5.96 -11.76
C TYR A 494 14.87 -7.34 -11.51
N ASP A 495 14.59 -8.07 -12.58
CA ASP A 495 14.29 -9.49 -12.54
C ASP A 495 15.55 -10.31 -12.79
N MET A 496 15.98 -11.04 -11.81
CA MET A 496 17.04 -12.05 -11.97
C MET A 496 16.42 -13.47 -11.98
N SER A 497 15.81 -13.82 -13.10
CA SER A 497 15.15 -15.12 -13.28
C SER A 497 14.08 -15.43 -12.21
N GLY A 498 13.21 -14.47 -11.94
CA GLY A 498 12.12 -14.55 -10.95
C GLY A 498 12.54 -14.17 -9.52
N ILE A 499 13.77 -13.69 -9.33
CA ILE A 499 14.27 -13.15 -8.05
C ILE A 499 14.33 -11.64 -8.17
N PRO A 500 13.62 -10.88 -7.31
CA PRO A 500 13.72 -9.42 -7.30
C PRO A 500 15.11 -8.99 -6.82
N LEU A 501 15.74 -8.13 -7.61
CA LEU A 501 17.03 -7.52 -7.33
C LEU A 501 16.83 -6.01 -7.28
N PHE A 502 17.04 -5.42 -6.09
CA PHE A 502 16.95 -3.99 -5.86
C PHE A 502 18.33 -3.34 -5.92
N SER A 503 18.45 -2.25 -6.68
CA SER A 503 19.58 -1.31 -6.61
C SER A 503 19.14 -0.08 -5.84
N LEU A 504 19.90 0.32 -4.82
CA LEU A 504 19.57 1.39 -3.87
C LEU A 504 20.69 2.41 -3.78
N SER A 505 20.35 3.60 -3.31
CA SER A 505 21.33 4.61 -2.90
C SER A 505 22.29 4.06 -1.83
N GLY A 506 23.55 4.46 -1.87
CA GLY A 506 24.52 4.20 -0.80
C GLY A 506 24.21 4.94 0.51
N LEU A 507 23.32 5.93 0.51
CA LEU A 507 22.92 6.68 1.70
C LEU A 507 21.95 5.86 2.57
N PRO A 508 22.29 5.58 3.85
CA PRO A 508 21.59 4.56 4.64
C PRO A 508 20.09 4.85 4.84
N VAL A 509 19.73 6.09 5.18
CA VAL A 509 18.33 6.45 5.41
C VAL A 509 17.53 6.42 4.11
N ALA A 510 18.12 6.87 2.99
CA ALA A 510 17.49 6.83 1.68
C ALA A 510 17.27 5.37 1.23
N ALA A 511 18.25 4.50 1.42
CA ALA A 511 18.15 3.08 1.11
C ALA A 511 17.02 2.41 1.94
N LEU A 512 16.99 2.63 3.26
CA LEU A 512 15.96 2.05 4.13
C LEU A 512 14.57 2.53 3.74
N LEU A 513 14.33 3.86 3.69
CA LEU A 513 13.00 4.41 3.46
C LEU A 513 12.46 4.11 2.05
N SER A 514 13.33 4.01 1.04
CA SER A 514 12.89 3.59 -0.28
C SER A 514 12.55 2.10 -0.33
N LEU A 515 13.28 1.25 0.38
CA LEU A 515 13.11 -0.21 0.33
C LEU A 515 11.92 -0.72 1.15
N VAL A 516 11.56 -0.06 2.26
CA VAL A 516 10.59 -0.57 3.24
C VAL A 516 9.25 -0.95 2.62
N HIS A 517 8.73 -0.14 1.72
CA HIS A 517 7.45 -0.37 1.07
C HIS A 517 7.49 -1.57 0.11
N PHE A 518 8.57 -1.69 -0.65
CA PHE A 518 8.74 -2.79 -1.62
C PHE A 518 8.91 -4.14 -0.94
N ILE A 519 9.67 -4.19 0.16
CA ILE A 519 9.84 -5.43 0.93
C ILE A 519 8.53 -5.84 1.61
N ASN A 520 7.81 -4.91 2.25
CA ASN A 520 6.54 -5.23 2.89
C ASN A 520 5.50 -5.72 1.87
N LEU A 521 5.41 -5.06 0.71
CA LEU A 521 4.54 -5.50 -0.37
C LEU A 521 4.94 -6.86 -0.95
N PHE A 522 6.25 -7.11 -1.14
CA PHE A 522 6.72 -8.42 -1.61
C PHE A 522 6.36 -9.55 -0.64
N VAL A 523 6.53 -9.32 0.67
CA VAL A 523 6.12 -10.28 1.72
C VAL A 523 4.62 -10.55 1.64
N GLU A 524 3.80 -9.51 1.49
CA GLU A 524 2.35 -9.62 1.33
C GLU A 524 1.96 -10.45 0.11
N ILE A 525 2.56 -10.17 -1.05
CA ILE A 525 2.32 -10.91 -2.30
C ILE A 525 2.68 -12.40 -2.15
N MET A 526 3.77 -12.70 -1.46
CA MET A 526 4.28 -14.06 -1.33
C MET A 526 3.56 -14.87 -0.26
N THR A 527 3.08 -14.24 0.81
CA THR A 527 2.61 -14.95 2.01
C THR A 527 1.17 -14.62 2.40
N GLY A 528 0.62 -13.52 1.90
CA GLY A 528 -0.66 -12.96 2.34
C GLY A 528 -0.56 -12.18 3.66
N TYR A 529 0.65 -12.00 4.22
CA TYR A 529 0.88 -11.21 5.42
C TYR A 529 1.18 -9.76 5.05
N GLY A 530 0.28 -8.84 5.40
CA GLY A 530 0.50 -7.40 5.31
C GLY A 530 0.90 -6.82 6.67
N ASN A 531 2.10 -6.24 6.76
CA ASN A 531 2.55 -5.52 7.95
C ASN A 531 2.12 -4.06 7.84
N TYR A 532 0.97 -3.72 8.42
CA TYR A 532 0.40 -2.37 8.38
C TYR A 532 0.32 -1.78 9.79
N ASN A 533 1.47 -1.66 10.48
CA ASN A 533 1.56 -0.93 11.73
C ASN A 533 1.40 0.56 11.46
N ARG A 534 0.15 1.02 11.33
CA ARG A 534 -0.21 2.40 11.04
C ARG A 534 -0.99 2.99 12.19
N ILE A 535 -0.74 4.23 12.44
CA ILE A 535 -1.52 5.04 13.38
C ILE A 535 -1.97 6.31 12.69
N ARG A 536 -3.05 6.89 13.16
CA ARG A 536 -3.49 8.22 12.73
C ARG A 536 -3.35 9.19 13.87
N GLY A 537 -2.85 10.39 13.56
CA GLY A 537 -2.60 11.41 14.58
C GLY A 537 -2.60 12.81 13.99
N THR A 538 -2.58 13.77 14.89
CA THR A 538 -2.58 15.22 14.57
C THR A 538 -1.16 15.70 14.34
N LEU A 539 -0.93 16.43 13.26
CA LEU A 539 0.37 16.99 12.90
C LEU A 539 0.72 18.19 13.80
N GLU A 540 1.88 18.17 14.45
CA GLU A 540 2.33 19.26 15.33
C GLU A 540 3.07 20.37 14.60
N ASN A 541 3.80 20.04 13.55
CA ASN A 541 4.54 21.00 12.74
C ASN A 541 4.26 20.76 11.26
N GLU A 542 4.27 21.84 10.48
CA GLU A 542 4.00 21.80 9.04
C GLU A 542 4.98 20.86 8.30
N ILE A 543 4.46 20.12 7.32
CA ILE A 543 5.26 19.38 6.34
C ILE A 543 5.12 20.06 4.98
N VAL A 544 6.26 20.49 4.42
CA VAL A 544 6.35 20.98 3.04
C VAL A 544 6.99 19.88 2.20
N SER A 545 6.26 19.38 1.22
CA SER A 545 6.71 18.31 0.32
C SER A 545 6.95 18.81 -1.10
N ASP A 546 7.71 18.07 -1.84
CA ASP A 546 7.89 18.26 -3.29
C ASP A 546 6.70 17.63 -4.01
N PRO A 547 5.85 18.43 -4.70
CA PRO A 547 4.65 17.90 -5.35
C PRO A 547 4.96 16.96 -6.53
N LEU A 548 6.19 16.92 -7.02
CA LEU A 548 6.62 16.05 -8.11
C LEU A 548 7.05 14.65 -7.66
N ASN A 549 7.13 14.43 -6.35
CA ASN A 549 7.62 13.17 -5.79
C ASN A 549 6.77 12.73 -4.62
N THR A 550 6.55 11.44 -4.47
CA THR A 550 6.13 10.88 -3.20
C THR A 550 7.22 11.16 -2.17
N SER A 551 6.88 11.83 -1.07
CA SER A 551 7.85 12.23 -0.04
C SER A 551 7.66 11.41 1.21
N ILE A 552 8.75 10.85 1.76
CA ILE A 552 8.75 10.14 3.03
C ILE A 552 9.45 11.00 4.07
N HIS A 553 8.73 11.32 5.13
CA HIS A 553 9.22 12.13 6.23
C HIS A 553 9.32 11.29 7.49
N ILE A 554 10.51 11.22 8.11
CA ILE A 554 10.68 10.62 9.43
C ILE A 554 9.93 11.52 10.43
N ALA A 555 9.21 10.92 11.35
CA ALA A 555 8.46 11.61 12.37
C ALA A 555 8.63 10.93 13.74
N LYS A 556 8.45 11.70 14.79
CA LYS A 556 8.25 11.21 16.14
C LYS A 556 6.76 11.19 16.42
N VAL A 557 6.24 10.03 16.78
CA VAL A 557 4.85 9.85 17.17
C VAL A 557 4.78 9.64 18.67
N GLU A 558 3.93 10.42 19.33
CA GLU A 558 3.71 10.36 20.76
C GLU A 558 2.23 10.21 21.08
N LEU A 559 1.92 9.36 22.06
CA LEU A 559 0.56 9.22 22.58
C LEU A 559 0.41 10.18 23.77
N THR A 560 -0.64 11.01 23.72
CA THR A 560 -1.04 11.93 24.79
C THR A 560 -2.45 11.59 25.27
N GLU A 561 -2.95 12.32 26.24
CA GLU A 561 -4.34 12.20 26.73
C GLU A 561 -5.39 12.48 25.63
N THR A 562 -5.06 13.30 24.64
CA THR A 562 -5.95 13.70 23.55
C THR A 562 -5.76 12.89 22.25
N GLY A 563 -4.84 11.93 22.21
CA GLY A 563 -4.57 11.07 21.06
C GLY A 563 -3.12 11.08 20.60
N TYR A 564 -2.89 10.59 19.39
CA TYR A 564 -1.56 10.57 18.81
C TYR A 564 -1.20 11.89 18.15
N PHE A 565 0.03 12.34 18.40
CA PHE A 565 0.64 13.49 17.76
C PHE A 565 1.83 13.05 16.91
N ILE A 566 1.94 13.68 15.72
CA ILE A 566 2.97 13.40 14.73
C ILE A 566 3.86 14.63 14.60
N ASN A 567 5.13 14.51 14.97
CA ASN A 567 6.11 15.59 14.89
C ASN A 567 7.19 15.24 13.87
N PRO A 568 7.22 15.89 12.68
CA PRO A 568 8.22 15.60 11.65
C PRO A 568 9.63 15.95 12.13
N VAL A 569 10.60 15.07 11.87
CA VAL A 569 12.02 15.33 12.13
C VAL A 569 12.54 16.34 11.12
N PRO A 570 13.05 17.51 11.56
CA PRO A 570 13.40 18.60 10.66
C PRO A 570 14.69 18.34 9.86
N GLY A 571 14.78 18.97 8.68
CA GLY A 571 15.97 19.06 7.84
C GLY A 571 16.11 17.93 6.81
N LYS A 572 17.24 17.94 6.07
CA LYS A 572 17.55 16.91 5.06
C LYS A 572 17.92 15.61 5.77
N ILE A 573 17.18 14.53 5.51
CA ILE A 573 17.28 13.26 6.25
C ILE A 573 18.07 12.16 5.53
N SER A 574 18.23 12.21 4.20
CA SER A 574 18.71 11.10 3.35
C SER A 574 20.02 10.43 3.81
N GLY A 575 20.98 11.21 4.31
CA GLY A 575 22.27 10.72 4.84
C GLY A 575 22.41 10.78 6.36
N ARG A 576 21.38 11.23 7.10
CA ARG A 576 21.47 11.48 8.56
C ARG A 576 20.90 10.32 9.38
N ILE A 577 21.76 9.39 9.80
CA ILE A 577 21.37 8.31 10.73
C ILE A 577 20.72 8.84 12.00
N SER A 578 21.17 9.99 12.51
CA SER A 578 20.55 10.64 13.68
C SER A 578 19.07 10.95 13.51
N ALA A 579 18.57 11.08 12.27
CA ALA A 579 17.15 11.27 12.01
C ALA A 579 16.34 10.01 12.37
N LEU A 580 16.86 8.80 12.08
CA LEU A 580 16.23 7.54 12.50
C LEU A 580 16.20 7.41 14.03
N LEU A 581 17.27 7.84 14.71
CA LEU A 581 17.34 7.82 16.18
C LEU A 581 16.38 8.83 16.84
N SER A 582 16.04 9.90 16.12
CA SER A 582 15.12 10.95 16.60
C SER A 582 13.64 10.64 16.31
N GLY A 583 13.36 9.74 15.38
CA GLY A 583 12.00 9.34 15.00
C GLY A 583 11.69 7.89 15.34
N ASN A 584 10.41 7.59 15.48
CA ASN A 584 9.89 6.23 15.67
C ASN A 584 8.82 5.86 14.63
N ALA A 585 8.63 6.74 13.65
CA ALA A 585 7.64 6.59 12.60
C ALA A 585 8.06 7.36 11.35
N TYR A 586 7.33 7.14 10.26
CA TYR A 586 7.44 7.94 9.04
C TYR A 586 6.05 8.19 8.43
N VAL A 587 5.93 9.32 7.74
CA VAL A 587 4.73 9.73 7.00
C VAL A 587 5.03 9.69 5.52
N VAL A 588 4.10 9.14 4.73
CA VAL A 588 4.19 9.10 3.26
C VAL A 588 3.23 10.14 2.70
N ILE A 589 3.75 11.07 1.92
CA ILE A 589 2.98 12.10 1.24
C ILE A 589 3.02 11.83 -0.25
N SER A 590 1.88 11.54 -0.83
CA SER A 590 1.74 11.24 -2.26
C SER A 590 2.09 12.45 -3.13
N GLU A 591 2.44 12.18 -4.39
CA GLU A 591 2.59 13.19 -5.43
C GLU A 591 1.36 14.10 -5.52
N GLY A 592 1.55 15.35 -5.94
CA GLY A 592 0.48 16.33 -6.11
C GLY A 592 0.15 17.18 -4.88
N ARG A 593 0.38 16.69 -3.65
CA ARG A 593 0.12 17.45 -2.43
C ARG A 593 1.39 18.11 -1.90
N HIS A 594 1.32 19.42 -1.68
CA HIS A 594 2.50 20.24 -1.38
C HIS A 594 2.67 20.55 0.10
N ILE A 595 1.59 20.86 0.82
CA ILE A 595 1.65 21.33 2.21
C ILE A 595 0.62 20.60 3.08
N TYR A 596 1.10 20.12 4.24
CA TYR A 596 0.25 19.74 5.37
C TYR A 596 0.53 20.69 6.53
N ARG A 597 -0.52 21.27 7.08
CA ARG A 597 -0.42 22.28 8.13
C ARG A 597 -0.49 21.66 9.50
N LYS A 598 0.02 22.38 10.51
CA LYS A 598 -0.23 22.04 11.91
C LYS A 598 -1.73 21.89 12.17
N GLY A 599 -2.11 20.78 12.80
CA GLY A 599 -3.50 20.42 13.07
C GLY A 599 -4.11 19.47 12.04
N ASP A 600 -3.48 19.25 10.88
CA ASP A 600 -3.94 18.24 9.91
C ASP A 600 -3.84 16.84 10.51
N TYR A 601 -4.81 15.97 10.14
CA TYR A 601 -4.85 14.59 10.59
C TYR A 601 -4.24 13.66 9.56
N LEU A 602 -3.17 12.95 9.92
CA LEU A 602 -2.36 12.14 9.02
C LEU A 602 -2.23 10.70 9.49
N GLU A 603 -1.88 9.83 8.54
CA GLU A 603 -1.45 8.46 8.81
C GLU A 603 0.08 8.38 8.88
N ALA A 604 0.60 7.80 9.96
CA ALA A 604 2.02 7.52 10.13
C ALA A 604 2.24 6.01 10.23
N HIS A 605 3.31 5.55 9.61
CA HIS A 605 3.79 4.17 9.70
C HIS A 605 4.78 4.07 10.85
N ILE A 606 4.59 3.13 11.75
CA ILE A 606 5.54 2.91 12.85
C ILE A 606 6.85 2.36 12.27
N GLY A 607 7.95 3.03 12.61
CA GLY A 607 9.30 2.64 12.25
C GLY A 607 9.80 1.55 13.20
N GLU A 608 10.35 0.49 12.62
CA GLU A 608 10.95 -0.63 13.34
C GLU A 608 12.48 -0.65 13.12
N TRP A 609 13.13 0.54 13.10
CA TRP A 609 14.57 0.69 12.90
C TRP A 609 15.35 0.86 14.21
#